data_ad7e84b58f2a25032fdd7ba095b74854
#
_entry.id   ad7e84b58f2a25032fdd7ba095b74854
#
_cell.length_a   1.000
_cell.length_b   1.000
_cell.length_c   1.000
_cell.angle_alpha   90.00
_cell.angle_beta   90.00
_cell.angle_gamma   90.00
#
_symmetry.space_group_name_H-M   'P 1'
#
loop_
_entity.id
_entity.type
_entity.pdbx_description
1 polymer ?
#
loop_
_entity_poly.entity_id
_entity_poly.type
_entity_poly.pdbx_seq_one_letter_code
_entity_poly.pdbx_strand_id
1 'polypeptide(L)'
;TTDMETIYDMGTKMIDSMTKERVMAGDVISIDKSSGKITKLGRSYARSRDYDAMGADTKFVQCPEGELQRRREVVHPLTLHEIDVINSRTQGFLALFSGDTGEIKPELRDQINAKFSEWREEGKAEIIPGVLFIDEVHMLDIECFSFLNRALESELAPLVVMVSNRGVTRIRGTQFTSPHGLPIDLLDRLLIISTQAYTEAQMREILSIRAQEEEVAIKAEALDVLARMATETSLRYTINLITLAYLASKRRKADEVDVADVRRVYSTSTYLPRPVCRRKTQRAV
;
A
#
# COMPACT_ATOMS: atom_id res chain seq x y z
N THR A 1 -3.86 -48.68 5.09
CA THR A 1 -4.41 -48.96 3.75
C THR A 1 -5.73 -48.22 3.67
N THR A 2 -5.88 -47.30 2.74
CA THR A 2 -7.17 -46.72 2.40
C THR A 2 -7.92 -47.76 1.53
N ASP A 3 -9.22 -47.83 1.63
CA ASP A 3 -10.04 -48.72 0.82
C ASP A 3 -10.02 -48.38 -0.68
N MET A 4 -9.30 -47.31 -1.06
CA MET A 4 -9.14 -46.87 -2.43
C MET A 4 -7.68 -46.96 -2.88
N GLU A 5 -7.41 -47.88 -3.79
CA GLU A 5 -6.14 -47.96 -4.51
C GLU A 5 -6.28 -47.31 -5.88
N THR A 6 -5.42 -46.40 -6.20
CA THR A 6 -5.37 -45.74 -7.51
C THR A 6 -3.93 -45.79 -8.06
N ILE A 7 -3.81 -46.16 -9.31
CA ILE A 7 -2.54 -46.21 -10.02
C ILE A 7 -2.37 -44.88 -10.73
N TYR A 8 -1.26 -44.21 -10.44
CA TYR A 8 -0.90 -42.95 -11.11
C TYR A 8 0.37 -43.14 -11.93
N ASP A 9 0.34 -42.70 -13.17
CA ASP A 9 1.55 -42.55 -13.98
C ASP A 9 2.18 -41.19 -13.67
N MET A 10 3.42 -41.22 -13.19
CA MET A 10 4.13 -40.03 -12.77
C MET A 10 5.23 -39.71 -13.77
N GLY A 11 5.33 -38.44 -14.18
CA GLY A 11 6.41 -37.98 -15.05
C GLY A 11 7.79 -38.03 -14.35
N THR A 12 8.85 -38.01 -15.16
CA THR A 12 10.25 -38.12 -14.73
C THR A 12 10.61 -37.14 -13.59
N LYS A 13 10.14 -35.91 -13.64
CA LYS A 13 10.38 -34.87 -12.60
C LYS A 13 9.83 -35.27 -11.22
N MET A 14 8.69 -35.94 -11.18
CA MET A 14 8.09 -36.40 -9.92
C MET A 14 8.85 -37.61 -9.39
N ILE A 15 9.28 -38.50 -10.27
CA ILE A 15 10.11 -39.68 -9.91
C ILE A 15 11.44 -39.20 -9.31
N ASP A 16 12.09 -38.22 -9.92
CA ASP A 16 13.33 -37.62 -9.40
C ASP A 16 13.13 -36.98 -8.02
N SER A 17 11.99 -36.33 -7.83
CA SER A 17 11.63 -35.72 -6.54
C SER A 17 11.40 -36.80 -5.46
N MET A 18 10.71 -37.89 -5.79
CA MET A 18 10.55 -39.04 -4.87
C MET A 18 11.89 -39.69 -4.49
N THR A 19 12.77 -39.80 -5.43
CA THR A 19 14.11 -40.36 -5.20
C THR A 19 14.95 -39.46 -4.29
N LYS A 20 14.88 -38.14 -4.47
CA LYS A 20 15.56 -37.18 -3.58
C LYS A 20 15.06 -37.25 -2.15
N GLU A 21 13.72 -37.36 -1.94
CA GLU A 21 13.10 -37.49 -0.62
C GLU A 21 13.21 -38.91 -0.04
N ARG A 22 13.84 -39.84 -0.73
CA ARG A 22 13.97 -41.25 -0.33
C ARG A 22 12.67 -41.86 0.12
N VAL A 23 11.62 -41.68 -0.71
CA VAL A 23 10.30 -42.22 -0.45
C VAL A 23 10.32 -43.73 -0.66
N MET A 24 9.85 -44.49 0.34
CA MET A 24 9.75 -45.94 0.29
C MET A 24 8.28 -46.38 0.37
N ALA A 25 8.05 -47.63 -0.02
CA ALA A 25 6.70 -48.21 0.08
C ALA A 25 6.22 -48.20 1.55
N GLY A 26 5.00 -47.68 1.77
CA GLY A 26 4.43 -47.50 3.09
C GLY A 26 4.64 -46.10 3.71
N ASP A 27 5.32 -45.21 3.03
CA ASP A 27 5.43 -43.81 3.47
C ASP A 27 4.17 -43.03 3.08
N VAL A 28 3.77 -42.10 3.93
CA VAL A 28 2.72 -41.12 3.67
C VAL A 28 3.35 -39.88 3.08
N ILE A 29 2.95 -39.52 1.88
CA ILE A 29 3.49 -38.38 1.13
C ILE A 29 2.41 -37.40 0.76
N SER A 30 2.78 -36.14 0.62
CA SER A 30 1.94 -35.09 0.06
C SER A 30 2.53 -34.67 -1.28
N ILE A 31 1.69 -34.63 -2.32
CA ILE A 31 2.07 -34.22 -3.67
C ILE A 31 1.32 -32.96 -4.01
N ASP A 32 2.05 -31.91 -4.32
CA ASP A 32 1.47 -30.71 -4.90
C ASP A 32 1.46 -30.84 -6.44
N LYS A 33 0.27 -30.96 -7.00
CA LYS A 33 0.11 -31.16 -8.45
C LYS A 33 0.52 -29.97 -9.28
N SER A 34 0.47 -28.77 -8.71
CA SER A 34 0.80 -27.54 -9.44
C SER A 34 2.31 -27.38 -9.60
N SER A 35 3.08 -27.62 -8.56
CA SER A 35 4.53 -27.47 -8.55
C SER A 35 5.29 -28.78 -8.79
N GLY A 36 4.64 -29.93 -8.71
CA GLY A 36 5.28 -31.27 -8.76
C GLY A 36 6.13 -31.56 -7.53
N LYS A 37 6.00 -30.77 -6.46
CA LYS A 37 6.75 -30.95 -5.23
C LYS A 37 6.18 -32.09 -4.39
N ILE A 38 7.06 -32.98 -3.95
CA ILE A 38 6.72 -34.09 -3.07
C ILE A 38 7.32 -33.83 -1.71
N THR A 39 6.53 -34.02 -0.66
CA THR A 39 6.96 -33.89 0.73
C THR A 39 6.60 -35.16 1.47
N LYS A 40 7.59 -35.77 2.10
CA LYS A 40 7.40 -36.94 2.95
C LYS A 40 6.87 -36.50 4.33
N LEU A 41 5.69 -36.97 4.70
CA LEU A 41 5.04 -36.64 5.98
C LEU A 41 5.47 -37.61 7.09
N GLY A 42 5.69 -38.86 6.76
CA GLY A 42 6.09 -39.89 7.69
C GLY A 42 5.73 -41.28 7.18
N ARG A 43 5.79 -42.27 8.05
CA ARG A 43 5.49 -43.65 7.73
C ARG A 43 4.08 -44.01 8.21
N SER A 44 3.37 -44.84 7.46
CA SER A 44 2.05 -45.32 7.83
C SER A 44 2.11 -46.25 9.04
N TYR A 45 1.13 -46.19 9.95
CA TYR A 45 0.96 -47.09 11.07
C TYR A 45 0.80 -48.56 10.64
N ALA A 46 0.30 -48.83 9.45
CA ALA A 46 0.18 -50.15 8.90
C ALA A 46 1.53 -50.89 8.77
N ARG A 47 2.63 -50.13 8.71
CA ARG A 47 4.02 -50.61 8.64
C ARG A 47 4.82 -50.40 9.92
N SER A 48 4.14 -50.26 11.06
CA SER A 48 4.82 -50.06 12.36
C SER A 48 5.75 -51.20 12.78
N ARG A 49 5.51 -52.38 12.22
CA ARG A 49 6.37 -53.57 12.48
C ARG A 49 7.80 -53.43 11.92
N ASP A 50 8.00 -52.50 10.96
CA ASP A 50 9.32 -52.24 10.37
C ASP A 50 10.14 -51.22 11.19
N TYR A 51 9.68 -50.87 12.39
CA TYR A 51 10.30 -49.85 13.26
C TYR A 51 11.76 -50.11 13.56
N ASP A 52 12.10 -51.37 13.90
CA ASP A 52 13.47 -51.76 14.25
C ASP A 52 14.48 -51.64 13.09
N ALA A 53 14.00 -51.69 11.84
CA ALA A 53 14.81 -51.53 10.65
C ALA A 53 15.04 -50.07 10.23
N MET A 54 14.27 -49.13 10.76
CA MET A 54 14.26 -47.73 10.31
C MET A 54 14.86 -46.75 11.30
N GLY A 55 15.11 -47.15 12.56
CA GLY A 55 15.67 -46.28 13.61
C GLY A 55 14.63 -45.49 14.42
N ALA A 56 15.08 -44.92 15.53
CA ALA A 56 14.26 -44.31 16.56
C ALA A 56 13.57 -42.98 16.10
N ASP A 57 14.10 -42.34 15.09
CA ASP A 57 13.62 -41.01 14.62
C ASP A 57 12.45 -41.09 13.60
N THR A 58 11.88 -42.29 13.39
CA THR A 58 10.83 -42.47 12.39
C THR A 58 9.49 -41.93 12.90
N LYS A 59 8.99 -40.90 12.22
CA LYS A 59 7.68 -40.32 12.51
C LYS A 59 6.59 -41.17 11.88
N PHE A 60 5.64 -41.68 12.70
CA PHE A 60 4.46 -42.37 12.22
C PHE A 60 3.31 -41.40 12.04
N VAL A 61 2.61 -41.50 10.90
CA VAL A 61 1.48 -40.66 10.53
C VAL A 61 0.30 -41.56 10.13
N GLN A 62 -0.89 -41.21 10.56
CA GLN A 62 -2.10 -41.88 10.16
C GLN A 62 -2.35 -41.68 8.66
N CYS A 63 -2.74 -42.75 7.95
CA CYS A 63 -3.19 -42.63 6.57
C CYS A 63 -4.40 -41.70 6.51
N PRO A 64 -4.43 -40.76 5.54
CA PRO A 64 -5.61 -39.92 5.35
C PRO A 64 -6.83 -40.79 4.95
N GLU A 65 -7.95 -40.50 5.60
CA GLU A 65 -9.25 -41.09 5.28
C GLU A 65 -10.00 -40.21 4.29
N GLY A 66 -10.75 -40.79 3.35
CA GLY A 66 -11.56 -40.07 2.39
C GLY A 66 -10.85 -39.80 1.05
N GLU A 67 -11.21 -38.72 0.37
CA GLU A 67 -10.67 -38.39 -0.96
C GLU A 67 -9.17 -38.18 -0.92
N LEU A 68 -8.43 -38.90 -1.78
CA LEU A 68 -6.97 -38.74 -1.93
C LEU A 68 -6.56 -37.38 -2.54
N GLN A 69 -7.50 -36.66 -3.13
CA GLN A 69 -7.29 -35.37 -3.76
C GLN A 69 -8.01 -34.27 -3.00
N ARG A 70 -7.27 -33.42 -2.32
CA ARG A 70 -7.81 -32.21 -1.70
C ARG A 70 -7.64 -31.06 -2.67
N ARG A 71 -8.73 -30.47 -3.14
CA ARG A 71 -8.68 -29.20 -3.88
C ARG A 71 -8.37 -28.09 -2.87
N ARG A 72 -7.39 -27.30 -3.18
CA ARG A 72 -7.03 -26.10 -2.42
C ARG A 72 -7.21 -24.89 -3.33
N GLU A 73 -8.02 -23.97 -2.91
CA GLU A 73 -8.09 -22.67 -3.56
C GLU A 73 -6.87 -21.84 -3.17
N VAL A 74 -6.18 -21.33 -4.16
CA VAL A 74 -5.04 -20.44 -3.97
C VAL A 74 -5.46 -19.09 -4.53
N VAL A 75 -5.57 -18.10 -3.63
CA VAL A 75 -5.88 -16.72 -4.01
C VAL A 75 -4.59 -16.00 -4.34
N HIS A 76 -4.51 -15.47 -5.55
CA HIS A 76 -3.38 -14.64 -6.02
C HIS A 76 -3.83 -13.18 -6.08
N PRO A 77 -3.43 -12.32 -5.11
CA PRO A 77 -3.66 -10.89 -5.23
C PRO A 77 -2.70 -10.31 -6.28
N LEU A 78 -3.26 -9.73 -7.33
CA LEU A 78 -2.53 -9.09 -8.43
C LEU A 78 -3.18 -7.75 -8.76
N THR A 79 -2.38 -6.79 -9.19
CA THR A 79 -2.89 -5.54 -9.73
C THR A 79 -3.27 -5.71 -11.20
N LEU A 80 -4.25 -4.94 -11.69
CA LEU A 80 -4.61 -4.95 -13.11
C LEU A 80 -3.42 -4.58 -14.00
N HIS A 81 -2.56 -3.67 -13.53
CA HIS A 81 -1.34 -3.29 -14.24
C HIS A 81 -0.37 -4.47 -14.40
N GLU A 82 -0.17 -5.29 -13.37
CA GLU A 82 0.68 -6.49 -13.48
C GLU A 82 0.14 -7.48 -14.51
N ILE A 83 -1.19 -7.64 -14.56
CA ILE A 83 -1.85 -8.48 -15.56
C ILE A 83 -1.64 -7.91 -16.97
N ASP A 84 -1.77 -6.60 -17.15
CA ASP A 84 -1.52 -5.93 -18.42
C ASP A 84 -0.07 -6.14 -18.88
N VAL A 85 0.91 -6.00 -17.98
CA VAL A 85 2.33 -6.20 -18.27
C VAL A 85 2.62 -7.66 -18.66
N ILE A 86 2.06 -8.62 -17.93
CA ILE A 86 2.24 -10.05 -18.22
C ILE A 86 1.73 -10.38 -19.63
N ASN A 87 0.59 -9.81 -20.03
CA ASN A 87 -0.03 -10.09 -21.32
C ASN A 87 0.51 -9.24 -22.47
N SER A 88 1.18 -8.12 -22.18
CA SER A 88 1.70 -7.20 -23.21
C SER A 88 2.91 -7.73 -23.99
N ARG A 89 3.64 -8.71 -23.42
CA ARG A 89 4.89 -9.22 -24.01
C ARG A 89 4.95 -10.74 -23.96
N THR A 90 5.66 -11.31 -24.91
CA THR A 90 5.94 -12.77 -24.99
C THR A 90 6.71 -13.27 -23.76
N GLN A 91 7.42 -12.38 -23.04
CA GLN A 91 8.15 -12.65 -21.79
C GLN A 91 7.66 -11.73 -20.67
N GLY A 92 6.37 -11.44 -20.62
CA GLY A 92 5.77 -10.47 -19.71
C GLY A 92 6.07 -10.71 -18.26
N PHE A 93 6.19 -11.98 -17.84
CA PHE A 93 6.58 -12.33 -16.49
C PHE A 93 8.00 -11.84 -16.13
N LEU A 94 8.95 -11.87 -17.05
CA LEU A 94 10.30 -11.34 -16.84
C LEU A 94 10.33 -9.81 -16.82
N ALA A 95 9.41 -9.14 -17.50
CA ALA A 95 9.31 -7.69 -17.52
C ALA A 95 8.95 -7.10 -16.15
N LEU A 96 8.22 -7.83 -15.31
CA LEU A 96 7.93 -7.42 -13.94
C LEU A 96 9.19 -7.27 -13.08
N PHE A 97 10.20 -8.08 -13.36
CA PHE A 97 11.47 -8.06 -12.62
C PHE A 97 12.51 -7.10 -13.20
N SER A 98 12.40 -6.79 -14.49
CA SER A 98 13.35 -5.87 -15.17
C SER A 98 13.01 -4.39 -14.99
N GLY A 99 11.80 -4.06 -14.52
CA GLY A 99 11.32 -2.68 -14.37
C GLY A 99 11.05 -1.96 -15.70
N ASP A 100 11.27 -2.61 -16.84
CA ASP A 100 11.03 -2.06 -18.16
C ASP A 100 9.63 -2.44 -18.67
N THR A 101 8.64 -1.67 -18.22
CA THR A 101 7.23 -1.94 -18.51
C THR A 101 6.80 -1.49 -19.90
N GLY A 102 7.53 -0.63 -20.59
CA GLY A 102 7.16 -0.11 -21.90
C GLY A 102 5.73 0.45 -21.96
N GLU A 103 5.35 0.99 -23.09
CA GLU A 103 3.99 1.46 -23.31
C GLU A 103 3.04 0.29 -23.62
N ILE A 104 1.96 0.17 -22.84
CA ILE A 104 0.95 -0.87 -23.01
C ILE A 104 -0.14 -0.33 -23.94
N LYS A 105 -0.46 -1.08 -25.02
CA LYS A 105 -1.49 -0.70 -25.98
C LYS A 105 -2.87 -0.64 -25.31
N PRO A 106 -3.67 0.43 -25.56
CA PRO A 106 -5.00 0.56 -24.97
C PRO A 106 -5.95 -0.58 -25.33
N GLU A 107 -5.84 -1.11 -26.56
CA GLU A 107 -6.65 -2.25 -27.04
C GLU A 107 -6.45 -3.50 -26.18
N LEU A 108 -5.23 -3.74 -25.73
CA LEU A 108 -4.91 -4.87 -24.85
C LEU A 108 -5.57 -4.71 -23.47
N ARG A 109 -5.55 -3.48 -22.92
CA ARG A 109 -6.24 -3.18 -21.66
C ARG A 109 -7.74 -3.41 -21.76
N ASP A 110 -8.35 -2.98 -22.84
CA ASP A 110 -9.79 -3.18 -23.05
C ASP A 110 -10.14 -4.67 -23.17
N GLN A 111 -9.32 -5.48 -23.82
CA GLN A 111 -9.50 -6.94 -23.89
C GLN A 111 -9.35 -7.60 -22.51
N ILE A 112 -8.39 -7.16 -21.71
CA ILE A 112 -8.17 -7.69 -20.36
C ILE A 112 -9.31 -7.29 -19.43
N ASN A 113 -9.78 -6.04 -19.53
CA ASN A 113 -10.92 -5.56 -18.74
C ASN A 113 -12.19 -6.36 -19.08
N ALA A 114 -12.44 -6.67 -20.34
CA ALA A 114 -13.56 -7.49 -20.77
C ALA A 114 -13.48 -8.91 -20.18
N LYS A 115 -12.31 -9.57 -20.25
CA LYS A 115 -12.09 -10.88 -19.63
C LYS A 115 -12.24 -10.85 -18.10
N PHE A 116 -11.83 -9.76 -17.48
CA PHE A 116 -11.97 -9.61 -16.04
C PHE A 116 -13.43 -9.49 -15.60
N SER A 117 -14.25 -8.79 -16.39
CA SER A 117 -15.71 -8.73 -16.17
C SER A 117 -16.34 -10.13 -16.27
N GLU A 118 -15.92 -10.91 -17.25
CA GLU A 118 -16.34 -12.31 -17.42
C GLU A 118 -15.96 -13.18 -16.21
N TRP A 119 -14.72 -13.08 -15.73
CA TRP A 119 -14.28 -13.82 -14.54
C TRP A 119 -14.99 -13.40 -13.25
N ARG A 120 -15.36 -12.13 -13.13
CA ARG A 120 -16.17 -11.64 -12.01
C ARG A 120 -17.57 -12.26 -12.04
N GLU A 121 -18.21 -12.30 -13.20
CA GLU A 121 -19.53 -12.93 -13.37
C GLU A 121 -19.48 -14.43 -13.08
N GLU A 122 -18.42 -15.11 -13.46
CA GLU A 122 -18.19 -16.54 -13.15
C GLU A 122 -17.78 -16.81 -11.68
N GLY A 123 -17.55 -15.78 -10.87
CA GLY A 123 -17.10 -15.90 -9.48
C GLY A 123 -15.64 -16.37 -9.32
N LYS A 124 -14.83 -16.30 -10.38
CA LYS A 124 -13.40 -16.68 -10.35
C LYS A 124 -12.48 -15.57 -9.89
N ALA A 125 -12.93 -14.32 -9.98
CA ALA A 125 -12.16 -13.15 -9.57
C ALA A 125 -13.02 -12.18 -8.78
N GLU A 126 -12.41 -11.53 -7.80
CA GLU A 126 -12.99 -10.45 -7.02
C GLU A 126 -12.15 -9.20 -7.24
N ILE A 127 -12.81 -8.07 -7.49
CA ILE A 127 -12.14 -6.78 -7.69
C ILE A 127 -12.25 -5.99 -6.40
N ILE A 128 -11.11 -5.70 -5.80
CA ILE A 128 -11.00 -4.81 -4.65
C ILE A 128 -10.61 -3.44 -5.17
N PRO A 129 -11.50 -2.41 -5.10
CA PRO A 129 -11.18 -1.08 -5.57
C PRO A 129 -10.04 -0.47 -4.76
N GLY A 130 -9.09 0.14 -5.45
CA GLY A 130 -8.01 0.89 -4.84
C GLY A 130 -8.42 2.32 -4.50
N VAL A 131 -7.47 3.09 -3.93
CA VAL A 131 -7.61 4.52 -3.66
C VAL A 131 -6.56 5.28 -4.46
N LEU A 132 -7.01 6.20 -5.31
CA LEU A 132 -6.15 7.14 -6.02
C LEU A 132 -6.14 8.47 -5.25
N PHE A 133 -4.99 8.83 -4.69
CA PHE A 133 -4.79 10.09 -3.99
C PHE A 133 -3.97 11.05 -4.87
N ILE A 134 -4.54 12.23 -5.16
CA ILE A 134 -3.88 13.27 -5.96
C ILE A 134 -3.76 14.53 -5.09
N ASP A 135 -2.53 14.82 -4.66
CA ASP A 135 -2.23 16.08 -3.98
C ASP A 135 -1.96 17.20 -5.01
N GLU A 136 -2.30 18.45 -4.63
CA GLU A 136 -2.14 19.63 -5.49
C GLU A 136 -2.78 19.43 -6.89
N VAL A 137 -3.98 18.89 -6.93
CA VAL A 137 -4.69 18.49 -8.17
C VAL A 137 -4.79 19.62 -9.21
N HIS A 138 -4.80 20.90 -8.77
CA HIS A 138 -4.81 22.08 -9.65
C HIS A 138 -3.55 22.21 -10.53
N MET A 139 -2.52 21.37 -10.30
CA MET A 139 -1.32 21.32 -11.13
C MET A 139 -1.50 20.44 -12.38
N LEU A 140 -2.58 19.71 -12.48
CA LEU A 140 -2.91 18.91 -13.67
C LEU A 140 -3.40 19.80 -14.82
N ASP A 141 -3.16 19.36 -16.04
CA ASP A 141 -3.63 20.01 -17.25
C ASP A 141 -5.06 19.58 -17.61
N ILE A 142 -5.74 20.34 -18.45
CA ILE A 142 -7.14 20.09 -18.83
C ILE A 142 -7.35 18.70 -19.47
N GLU A 143 -6.38 18.19 -20.17
CA GLU A 143 -6.41 16.86 -20.78
C GLU A 143 -6.47 15.75 -19.72
N CYS A 144 -5.71 15.92 -18.63
CA CYS A 144 -5.75 15.02 -17.48
C CYS A 144 -7.13 14.99 -16.83
N PHE A 145 -7.79 16.14 -16.70
CA PHE A 145 -9.14 16.21 -16.15
C PHE A 145 -10.19 15.52 -17.04
N SER A 146 -10.05 15.68 -18.35
CA SER A 146 -10.92 14.97 -19.32
C SER A 146 -10.75 13.45 -19.21
N PHE A 147 -9.52 12.99 -19.05
CA PHE A 147 -9.23 11.58 -18.82
C PHE A 147 -9.82 11.08 -17.49
N LEU A 148 -9.65 11.84 -16.40
CA LEU A 148 -10.20 11.49 -15.07
C LEU A 148 -11.73 11.42 -15.10
N ASN A 149 -12.41 12.34 -15.78
CA ASN A 149 -13.86 12.29 -15.94
C ASN A 149 -14.32 10.96 -16.55
N ARG A 150 -13.65 10.52 -17.63
CA ARG A 150 -13.94 9.23 -18.26
C ARG A 150 -13.58 8.05 -17.37
N ALA A 151 -12.46 8.12 -16.67
CA ALA A 151 -12.00 7.06 -15.78
C ALA A 151 -12.92 6.85 -14.58
N LEU A 152 -13.50 7.93 -14.03
CA LEU A 152 -14.44 7.87 -12.90
C LEU A 152 -15.78 7.21 -13.27
N GLU A 153 -16.16 7.19 -14.53
CA GLU A 153 -17.38 6.54 -15.02
C GLU A 153 -17.19 5.02 -15.25
N SER A 154 -15.97 4.52 -15.19
CA SER A 154 -15.66 3.11 -15.38
C SER A 154 -16.15 2.27 -14.20
N GLU A 155 -16.63 1.06 -14.48
CA GLU A 155 -16.99 0.07 -13.43
C GLU A 155 -15.81 -0.34 -12.53
N LEU A 156 -14.59 -0.20 -13.03
CA LEU A 156 -13.34 -0.52 -12.33
C LEU A 156 -12.71 0.72 -11.68
N ALA A 157 -13.46 1.83 -11.56
CA ALA A 157 -12.94 3.07 -11.04
C ALA A 157 -12.49 2.92 -9.57
N PRO A 158 -11.28 3.41 -9.22
CA PRO A 158 -10.85 3.51 -7.83
C PRO A 158 -11.59 4.62 -7.11
N LEU A 159 -11.55 4.60 -5.77
CA LEU A 159 -11.95 5.75 -4.98
C LEU A 159 -10.93 6.88 -5.19
N VAL A 160 -11.37 8.04 -5.67
CA VAL A 160 -10.47 9.16 -5.96
C VAL A 160 -10.58 10.24 -4.89
N VAL A 161 -9.44 10.58 -4.30
CA VAL A 161 -9.31 11.67 -3.32
C VAL A 161 -8.41 12.74 -3.92
N MET A 162 -8.96 13.92 -4.15
CA MET A 162 -8.25 15.06 -4.71
C MET A 162 -8.06 16.15 -3.64
N VAL A 163 -6.87 16.72 -3.56
CA VAL A 163 -6.56 17.78 -2.60
C VAL A 163 -6.11 19.03 -3.32
N SER A 164 -6.65 20.17 -2.94
CA SER A 164 -6.27 21.49 -3.46
C SER A 164 -6.30 22.55 -2.36
N ASN A 165 -5.34 23.45 -2.39
CA ASN A 165 -5.24 24.61 -1.51
C ASN A 165 -5.63 25.91 -2.21
N ARG A 166 -6.11 25.84 -3.47
CA ARG A 166 -6.44 27.03 -4.28
C ARG A 166 -7.89 27.43 -4.11
N GLY A 167 -8.13 28.73 -4.13
CA GLY A 167 -9.45 29.30 -4.31
C GLY A 167 -9.82 29.40 -5.80
N VAL A 168 -10.47 30.48 -6.22
CA VAL A 168 -10.72 30.74 -7.64
C VAL A 168 -9.41 31.02 -8.34
N THR A 169 -9.05 30.19 -9.31
CA THR A 169 -7.78 30.28 -10.04
C THR A 169 -7.97 29.82 -11.49
N ARG A 170 -6.98 30.14 -12.32
CA ARG A 170 -6.98 29.73 -13.72
C ARG A 170 -6.65 28.24 -13.83
N ILE A 171 -7.37 27.52 -14.68
CA ILE A 171 -7.06 26.12 -15.01
C ILE A 171 -5.76 26.11 -15.81
N ARG A 172 -4.82 25.24 -15.43
CA ARG A 172 -3.54 25.13 -16.11
C ARG A 172 -3.73 24.77 -17.59
N GLY A 173 -2.96 25.42 -18.44
CA GLY A 173 -3.04 25.24 -19.90
C GLY A 173 -4.20 25.99 -20.55
N THR A 174 -5.06 26.72 -19.82
CA THR A 174 -6.20 27.44 -20.37
C THR A 174 -6.26 28.90 -19.89
N GLN A 175 -7.16 29.69 -20.50
CA GLN A 175 -7.48 31.06 -20.07
C GLN A 175 -8.66 31.10 -19.10
N PHE A 176 -9.33 29.99 -18.85
CA PHE A 176 -10.52 29.93 -18.03
C PHE A 176 -10.19 29.93 -16.53
N THR A 177 -10.95 30.71 -15.77
CA THR A 177 -10.90 30.71 -14.30
C THR A 177 -12.04 29.87 -13.75
N SER A 178 -11.72 29.02 -12.76
CA SER A 178 -12.68 28.16 -12.12
C SER A 178 -12.38 28.03 -10.61
N PRO A 179 -13.39 27.69 -9.79
CA PRO A 179 -13.14 27.34 -8.40
C PRO A 179 -12.13 26.18 -8.32
N HIS A 180 -11.19 26.31 -7.38
CA HIS A 180 -10.14 25.33 -7.13
C HIS A 180 -9.18 25.03 -8.30
N GLY A 181 -9.34 25.72 -9.46
CA GLY A 181 -8.58 25.45 -10.68
C GLY A 181 -8.97 24.14 -11.37
N LEU A 182 -10.20 23.68 -11.17
CA LEU A 182 -10.74 22.45 -11.73
C LEU A 182 -11.86 22.79 -12.73
N PRO A 183 -12.07 21.99 -13.80
CA PRO A 183 -13.23 22.14 -14.67
C PRO A 183 -14.55 21.96 -13.91
N ILE A 184 -15.58 22.72 -14.31
CA ILE A 184 -16.89 22.66 -13.65
C ILE A 184 -17.49 21.27 -13.76
N ASP A 185 -17.36 20.62 -14.91
CA ASP A 185 -17.88 19.27 -15.15
C ASP A 185 -17.32 18.22 -14.18
N LEU A 186 -16.07 18.40 -13.74
CA LEU A 186 -15.46 17.55 -12.72
C LEU A 186 -15.96 17.92 -11.33
N LEU A 187 -16.10 19.21 -11.02
CA LEU A 187 -16.56 19.67 -9.70
C LEU A 187 -17.97 19.18 -9.38
N ASP A 188 -18.86 19.13 -10.36
CA ASP A 188 -20.25 18.66 -10.20
C ASP A 188 -20.33 17.16 -9.85
N ARG A 189 -19.26 16.41 -10.10
CA ARG A 189 -19.15 14.97 -9.80
C ARG A 189 -18.46 14.67 -8.48
N LEU A 190 -17.91 15.67 -7.81
CA LEU A 190 -17.09 15.51 -6.61
C LEU A 190 -17.83 15.97 -5.35
N LEU A 191 -17.61 15.24 -4.26
CA LEU A 191 -17.99 15.70 -2.93
C LEU A 191 -16.89 16.65 -2.42
N ILE A 192 -17.24 17.94 -2.29
CA ILE A 192 -16.29 18.95 -1.83
C ILE A 192 -16.34 19.05 -0.31
N ILE A 193 -15.23 18.75 0.34
CA ILE A 193 -15.06 18.85 1.78
C ILE A 193 -14.08 19.98 2.09
N SER A 194 -14.55 21.00 2.77
CA SER A 194 -13.70 22.11 3.20
C SER A 194 -13.05 21.81 4.56
N THR A 195 -11.73 21.93 4.63
CA THR A 195 -10.98 21.82 5.88
C THR A 195 -10.91 23.16 6.59
N GLN A 196 -10.99 23.14 7.92
CA GLN A 196 -10.85 24.32 8.77
C GLN A 196 -9.42 24.43 9.32
N ALA A 197 -9.00 25.66 9.62
CA ALA A 197 -7.73 25.88 10.31
C ALA A 197 -7.81 25.36 11.76
N TYR A 198 -6.73 24.75 12.22
CA TYR A 198 -6.64 24.29 13.61
C TYR A 198 -6.65 25.44 14.62
N THR A 199 -7.28 25.21 15.74
CA THR A 199 -7.22 26.11 16.90
C THR A 199 -5.90 25.94 17.65
N GLU A 200 -5.51 26.90 18.50
CA GLU A 200 -4.29 26.84 19.30
C GLU A 200 -4.24 25.57 20.17
N ALA A 201 -5.35 25.17 20.78
CA ALA A 201 -5.44 23.97 21.57
C ALA A 201 -5.19 22.70 20.76
N GLN A 202 -5.76 22.61 19.57
CA GLN A 202 -5.52 21.49 18.63
C GLN A 202 -4.08 21.47 18.14
N MET A 203 -3.49 22.63 17.84
CA MET A 203 -2.08 22.71 17.46
C MET A 203 -1.16 22.23 18.57
N ARG A 204 -1.48 22.59 19.82
CA ARG A 204 -0.73 22.11 21.00
C ARG A 204 -0.78 20.58 21.12
N GLU A 205 -1.94 19.98 20.91
CA GLU A 205 -2.12 18.53 20.93
C GLU A 205 -1.33 17.85 19.79
N ILE A 206 -1.42 18.37 18.58
CA ILE A 206 -0.65 17.85 17.41
C ILE A 206 0.86 17.93 17.67
N LEU A 207 1.35 19.04 18.25
CA LEU A 207 2.77 19.19 18.58
C LEU A 207 3.20 18.23 19.69
N SER A 208 2.32 17.95 20.67
CA SER A 208 2.57 16.96 21.71
C SER A 208 2.69 15.55 21.15
N ILE A 209 1.77 15.14 20.27
CA ILE A 209 1.81 13.84 19.59
C ILE A 209 3.10 13.74 18.75
N ARG A 210 3.45 14.79 18.02
CA ARG A 210 4.66 14.79 17.20
C ARG A 210 5.94 14.71 18.02
N ALA A 211 5.97 15.36 19.17
CA ALA A 211 7.10 15.27 20.10
C ALA A 211 7.26 13.86 20.66
N GLN A 212 6.16 13.17 20.95
CA GLN A 212 6.17 11.77 21.40
C GLN A 212 6.69 10.83 20.30
N GLU A 213 6.25 11.01 19.06
CA GLU A 213 6.73 10.22 17.92
C GLU A 213 8.23 10.39 17.63
N GLU A 214 8.76 11.59 17.88
CA GLU A 214 10.21 11.88 17.75
C GLU A 214 11.01 11.57 19.03
N GLU A 215 10.36 11.04 20.07
CA GLU A 215 10.97 10.75 21.37
C GLU A 215 11.64 11.97 22.03
N VAL A 216 11.05 13.16 21.84
CA VAL A 216 11.55 14.42 22.37
C VAL A 216 10.77 14.83 23.60
N ALA A 217 11.44 14.92 24.75
CA ALA A 217 10.86 15.48 25.97
C ALA A 217 10.84 17.03 25.88
N ILE A 218 9.63 17.61 25.94
CA ILE A 218 9.41 19.06 25.86
C ILE A 218 8.69 19.53 27.11
N LYS A 219 9.17 20.59 27.74
CA LYS A 219 8.49 21.22 28.90
C LYS A 219 7.17 21.85 28.42
N ALA A 220 6.16 21.83 29.32
CA ALA A 220 4.83 22.36 29.02
C ALA A 220 4.86 23.83 28.57
N GLU A 221 5.69 24.65 29.19
CA GLU A 221 5.87 26.07 28.82
C GLU A 221 6.45 26.23 27.40
N ALA A 222 7.40 25.37 27.02
CA ALA A 222 7.98 25.39 25.69
C ALA A 222 6.96 24.94 24.62
N LEU A 223 6.10 23.97 24.95
CA LEU A 223 5.02 23.50 24.09
C LEU A 223 3.99 24.62 23.86
N ASP A 224 3.62 25.38 24.89
CA ASP A 224 2.69 26.52 24.75
C ASP A 224 3.26 27.63 23.87
N VAL A 225 4.55 27.91 23.99
CA VAL A 225 5.24 28.87 23.09
C VAL A 225 5.24 28.36 21.66
N LEU A 226 5.52 27.08 21.44
CA LEU A 226 5.46 26.47 20.11
C LEU A 226 4.05 26.52 19.50
N ALA A 227 2.99 26.27 20.31
CA ALA A 227 1.61 26.36 19.86
C ALA A 227 1.24 27.77 19.40
N ARG A 228 1.61 28.80 20.14
CA ARG A 228 1.45 30.20 19.73
C ARG A 228 2.21 30.52 18.43
N MET A 229 3.44 30.06 18.33
CA MET A 229 4.22 30.23 17.10
C MET A 229 3.57 29.54 15.91
N ALA A 230 2.93 28.37 16.10
CA ALA A 230 2.22 27.66 15.04
C ALA A 230 1.01 28.45 14.53
N THR A 231 0.30 29.17 15.39
CA THR A 231 -0.82 30.03 14.99
C THR A 231 -0.36 31.27 14.20
N GLU A 232 0.77 31.86 14.57
CA GLU A 232 1.32 33.04 13.93
C GLU A 232 2.03 32.74 12.59
N THR A 233 2.70 31.59 12.51
CA THR A 233 3.49 31.18 11.33
C THR A 233 2.83 30.07 10.54
N SER A 234 3.21 28.83 10.81
CA SER A 234 2.58 27.63 10.24
C SER A 234 2.95 26.42 11.10
N LEU A 235 2.03 25.46 11.16
CA LEU A 235 2.24 24.20 11.88
C LEU A 235 3.48 23.45 11.36
N ARG A 236 3.67 23.40 10.05
CA ARG A 236 4.83 22.74 9.42
C ARG A 236 6.15 23.33 9.87
N TYR A 237 6.23 24.65 9.93
CA TYR A 237 7.43 25.34 10.42
C TYR A 237 7.72 24.99 11.87
N THR A 238 6.70 24.99 12.70
CA THR A 238 6.84 24.69 14.15
C THR A 238 7.21 23.24 14.40
N ILE A 239 6.69 22.28 13.62
CA ILE A 239 7.13 20.89 13.68
C ILE A 239 8.63 20.77 13.43
N ASN A 240 9.13 21.42 12.37
CA ASN A 240 10.57 21.42 12.08
C ASN A 240 11.40 22.06 13.18
N LEU A 241 10.84 23.02 13.95
CA LEU A 241 11.53 23.62 15.09
C LEU A 241 11.71 22.64 16.26
N ILE A 242 10.83 21.65 16.43
CA ILE A 242 10.96 20.65 17.50
C ILE A 242 12.29 19.92 17.38
N THR A 243 12.58 19.38 16.20
CA THR A 243 13.83 18.65 15.94
C THR A 243 15.07 19.53 16.16
N LEU A 244 15.00 20.79 15.70
CA LEU A 244 16.10 21.74 15.88
C LEU A 244 16.27 22.14 17.36
N ALA A 245 15.18 22.34 18.09
CA ALA A 245 15.22 22.66 19.51
C ALA A 245 15.79 21.48 20.33
N TYR A 246 15.46 20.25 19.94
CA TYR A 246 16.04 19.04 20.52
C TYR A 246 17.56 18.97 20.32
N LEU A 247 18.04 19.29 19.13
CA LEU A 247 19.49 19.36 18.89
C LEU A 247 20.16 20.45 19.70
N ALA A 248 19.47 21.59 19.92
CA ALA A 248 19.97 22.67 20.77
C ALA A 248 20.02 22.25 22.25
N SER A 249 19.02 21.51 22.76
CA SER A 249 19.02 20.97 24.13
C SER A 249 20.14 19.96 24.35
N LYS A 250 20.40 19.07 23.38
CA LYS A 250 21.52 18.13 23.42
C LYS A 250 22.88 18.81 23.47
N ARG A 251 23.06 19.93 22.75
CA ARG A 251 24.31 20.72 22.85
C ARG A 251 24.52 21.28 24.25
N ARG A 252 23.45 21.60 24.97
CA ARG A 252 23.44 22.05 26.37
C ARG A 252 23.54 20.89 27.36
N LYS A 253 23.48 19.63 26.89
CA LYS A 253 23.42 18.40 27.70
C LYS A 253 22.20 18.37 28.62
N ALA A 254 21.07 18.89 28.15
CA ALA A 254 19.79 18.82 28.87
C ALA A 254 18.93 17.69 28.25
N ASP A 255 18.18 17.03 29.09
CA ASP A 255 17.30 15.93 28.68
C ASP A 255 15.97 16.42 28.11
N GLU A 256 15.57 17.66 28.48
CA GLU A 256 14.31 18.26 28.04
C GLU A 256 14.55 19.57 27.27
N VAL A 257 13.67 19.82 26.32
CA VAL A 257 13.64 21.09 25.57
C VAL A 257 12.99 22.19 26.40
N ASP A 258 13.69 23.32 26.55
CA ASP A 258 13.23 24.48 27.26
C ASP A 258 12.88 25.64 26.32
N VAL A 259 12.13 26.63 26.82
CA VAL A 259 11.77 27.86 26.10
C VAL A 259 13.01 28.58 25.54
N ALA A 260 14.15 28.54 26.28
CA ALA A 260 15.42 29.12 25.86
C ALA A 260 15.96 28.48 24.57
N ASP A 261 15.81 27.16 24.41
CA ASP A 261 16.25 26.42 23.23
C ASP A 261 15.38 26.77 22.02
N VAL A 262 14.06 26.81 22.20
CA VAL A 262 13.10 27.24 21.17
C VAL A 262 13.40 28.66 20.71
N ARG A 263 13.61 29.60 21.64
CA ARG A 263 13.93 31.00 21.34
C ARG A 263 15.23 31.14 20.56
N ARG A 264 16.25 30.37 20.94
CA ARG A 264 17.56 30.37 20.26
C ARG A 264 17.42 29.87 18.81
N VAL A 265 16.70 28.76 18.62
CA VAL A 265 16.50 28.22 17.27
C VAL A 265 15.65 29.15 16.42
N TYR A 266 14.60 29.73 16.99
CA TYR A 266 13.79 30.73 16.31
C TYR A 266 14.60 31.93 15.83
N SER A 267 15.44 32.50 16.68
CA SER A 267 16.32 33.64 16.30
C SER A 267 17.31 33.29 15.18
N THR A 268 17.76 32.04 15.12
CA THR A 268 18.67 31.57 14.07
C THR A 268 17.95 31.28 12.75
N SER A 269 16.68 30.79 12.84
CA SER A 269 15.87 30.43 11.69
C SER A 269 15.15 31.62 11.03
N THR A 270 15.08 32.78 11.69
CA THR A 270 14.39 33.99 11.18
C THR A 270 15.16 34.73 10.09
N TYR A 271 16.20 34.16 9.53
CA TYR A 271 16.97 34.81 8.45
C TYR A 271 16.19 35.02 7.13
N LEU A 272 14.94 34.59 7.05
CA LEU A 272 14.00 34.92 5.99
C LEU A 272 12.69 35.41 6.61
N PRO A 273 12.39 36.72 6.56
CA PRO A 273 11.06 37.21 6.84
C PRO A 273 10.14 36.62 5.76
N ARG A 274 9.51 35.47 6.08
CA ARG A 274 8.43 35.00 5.23
C ARG A 274 7.33 36.04 5.34
N PRO A 275 6.81 36.57 4.22
CA PRO A 275 5.64 37.41 4.28
C PRO A 275 4.56 36.54 4.95
N VAL A 276 4.08 37.01 6.10
CA VAL A 276 2.89 36.46 6.75
C VAL A 276 1.83 36.51 5.67
N CYS A 277 1.56 35.37 5.06
CA CYS A 277 0.45 35.25 4.14
C CYS A 277 -0.79 35.37 5.00
N ARG A 278 -1.18 36.64 5.29
CA ARG A 278 -2.50 36.93 5.83
C ARG A 278 -3.46 36.29 4.85
N ARG A 279 -3.92 35.08 5.21
CA ARG A 279 -5.10 34.50 4.58
C ARG A 279 -6.20 35.51 4.76
N LYS A 280 -6.41 36.36 3.75
CA LYS A 280 -7.68 37.05 3.59
C LYS A 280 -8.69 35.92 3.51
N THR A 281 -9.43 35.74 4.57
CA THR A 281 -10.66 34.97 4.57
C THR A 281 -11.49 35.50 3.41
N GLN A 282 -11.40 34.88 2.25
CA GLN A 282 -12.34 35.11 1.20
C GLN A 282 -13.66 34.55 1.73
N ARG A 283 -14.51 35.48 2.17
CA ARG A 283 -15.91 35.21 2.42
C ARG A 283 -16.45 34.57 1.15
N ALA A 284 -16.97 33.36 1.29
CA ALA A 284 -17.82 32.74 0.31
C ALA A 284 -18.95 33.70 -0.03
N VAL A 285 -19.13 33.98 -1.31
CA VAL A 285 -20.36 34.45 -1.88
C VAL A 285 -21.07 33.25 -2.45
#